data_8b483cd4e53073b5bc161cfd971fb825
#
_entry.id   8b483cd4e53073b5bc161cfd971fb825
#
_cell.length_a   1.000
_cell.length_b   1.000
_cell.length_c   1.000
_cell.angle_alpha   90.00
_cell.angle_beta   90.00
_cell.angle_gamma   90.00
#
_symmetry.space_group_name_H-M   'P 1'
#
loop_
_entity.id
_entity.type
_entity.pdbx_description
1 polymer ?
#
loop_
_entity_poly.entity_id
_entity_poly.type
_entity_poly.pdbx_seq_one_letter_code
_entity_poly.pdbx_strand_id
1 'polypeptide(L)'
;LHIQGENGSGKTTLLRMVCGLTKPTKGDLITLTDKEVCFIGHKNAIKQYLNVEDNLVLMDLYNHHDLQKYLSVFDLDKSLDINIANLSFGQQKKIALLRLFLNSSDLLILDEPCVGLDTNSQEILVDFLKKELANGKGIIYSSHIFLDFDSDSLGI
;
A
#
# COMPACT_ATOMS: atom_id res chain seq x y z
N LEU A 1 -12.17 -7.13 1.43
CA LEU A 1 -12.55 -7.67 0.12
C LEU A 1 -11.32 -7.98 -0.70
N HIS A 2 -11.19 -9.22 -1.17
CA HIS A 2 -10.11 -9.66 -2.07
C HIS A 2 -10.59 -9.64 -3.53
N ILE A 3 -9.93 -8.85 -4.38
CA ILE A 3 -10.19 -8.82 -5.82
C ILE A 3 -9.32 -9.88 -6.50
N GLN A 4 -9.97 -10.89 -7.09
CA GLN A 4 -9.32 -12.02 -7.74
C GLN A 4 -9.53 -11.99 -9.26
N GLY A 5 -8.57 -12.53 -10.01
CA GLY A 5 -8.64 -12.64 -11.47
C GLY A 5 -7.26 -12.85 -12.07
N GLU A 6 -7.22 -13.23 -13.34
CA GLU A 6 -5.99 -13.42 -14.09
C GLU A 6 -5.21 -12.10 -14.28
N ASN A 7 -3.95 -12.21 -14.71
CA ASN A 7 -3.18 -11.04 -15.11
C ASN A 7 -3.86 -10.37 -16.31
N GLY A 8 -4.08 -9.05 -16.21
CA GLY A 8 -4.78 -8.29 -17.25
C GLY A 8 -6.31 -8.27 -17.15
N SER A 9 -6.94 -8.95 -16.19
CA SER A 9 -8.41 -8.95 -16.00
C SER A 9 -8.99 -7.60 -15.59
N GLY A 10 -8.15 -6.64 -15.15
CA GLY A 10 -8.60 -5.30 -14.78
C GLY A 10 -8.58 -4.99 -13.30
N LYS A 11 -8.00 -5.84 -12.44
CA LYS A 11 -7.91 -5.64 -10.97
C LYS A 11 -7.40 -4.23 -10.60
N THR A 12 -6.22 -3.87 -11.10
CA THR A 12 -5.63 -2.53 -10.90
C THR A 12 -6.57 -1.41 -11.38
N THR A 13 -7.24 -1.60 -12.52
CA THR A 13 -8.17 -0.60 -13.06
C THR A 13 -9.38 -0.43 -12.14
N LEU A 14 -9.95 -1.53 -11.65
CA LEU A 14 -11.05 -1.49 -10.69
C LEU A 14 -10.64 -0.80 -9.39
N LEU A 15 -9.48 -1.17 -8.80
CA LEU A 15 -8.97 -0.52 -7.59
C LEU A 15 -8.78 0.99 -7.79
N ARG A 16 -8.24 1.41 -8.95
CA ARG A 16 -8.08 2.83 -9.30
C ARG A 16 -9.41 3.56 -9.48
N MET A 17 -10.45 2.89 -9.99
CA MET A 17 -11.79 3.45 -10.06
C MET A 17 -12.35 3.66 -8.65
N VAL A 18 -12.22 2.67 -7.76
CA VAL A 18 -12.67 2.78 -6.36
C VAL A 18 -11.97 3.93 -5.63
N CYS A 19 -10.69 4.20 -5.95
CA CYS A 19 -9.94 5.35 -5.42
C CYS A 19 -10.32 6.69 -6.09
N GLY A 20 -11.22 6.71 -7.10
CA GLY A 20 -11.52 7.93 -7.86
C GLY A 20 -10.43 8.39 -8.81
N LEU A 21 -9.35 7.61 -8.99
CA LEU A 21 -8.22 7.94 -9.88
C LEU A 21 -8.53 7.70 -11.36
N THR A 22 -9.57 6.95 -11.67
CA THR A 22 -9.99 6.62 -13.04
C THR A 22 -11.51 6.54 -13.08
N LYS A 23 -12.13 7.10 -14.13
CA LYS A 23 -13.58 7.01 -14.34
C LYS A 23 -13.95 5.71 -15.08
N PRO A 24 -15.09 5.07 -14.79
CA PRO A 24 -15.58 3.95 -15.57
C PRO A 24 -15.95 4.41 -16.99
N THR A 25 -15.73 3.54 -17.98
CA THR A 25 -16.12 3.83 -19.38
C THR A 25 -17.64 3.78 -19.57
N LYS A 26 -18.33 2.93 -18.80
CA LYS A 26 -19.79 2.80 -18.77
C LYS A 26 -20.25 2.50 -17.36
N GLY A 27 -21.45 2.94 -17.00
CA GLY A 27 -21.98 2.79 -15.65
C GLY A 27 -21.45 3.83 -14.69
N ASP A 28 -21.89 3.76 -13.45
CA ASP A 28 -21.51 4.70 -12.38
C ASP A 28 -20.90 3.94 -11.21
N LEU A 29 -19.91 4.56 -10.59
CA LEU A 29 -19.39 4.15 -9.29
C LEU A 29 -19.97 5.09 -8.23
N ILE A 30 -20.75 4.55 -7.32
CA ILE A 30 -21.31 5.32 -6.22
C ILE A 30 -20.53 4.96 -4.96
N THR A 31 -19.77 5.90 -4.42
CA THR A 31 -19.15 5.80 -3.09
C THR A 31 -20.14 6.35 -2.05
N LEU A 32 -20.49 5.53 -1.07
CA LEU A 32 -21.40 5.90 0.02
C LEU A 32 -20.67 6.50 1.23
N THR A 33 -19.42 6.91 1.07
CA THR A 33 -18.60 7.41 2.16
C THR A 33 -17.68 8.54 1.70
N ASP A 34 -17.57 9.58 2.54
CA ASP A 34 -16.57 10.65 2.41
C ASP A 34 -15.26 10.31 3.14
N LYS A 35 -15.06 9.03 3.48
CA LYS A 35 -13.90 8.57 4.21
C LYS A 35 -12.61 8.71 3.41
N GLU A 36 -11.54 9.03 4.12
CA GLU A 36 -10.21 9.08 3.52
C GLU A 36 -9.74 7.69 3.07
N VAL A 37 -9.04 7.65 1.94
CA VAL A 37 -8.57 6.43 1.30
C VAL A 37 -7.05 6.44 1.20
N CYS A 38 -6.40 5.41 1.70
CA CYS A 38 -5.00 5.14 1.44
C CYS A 38 -4.87 4.14 0.28
N PHE A 39 -4.25 4.55 -0.82
CA PHE A 39 -4.01 3.69 -1.97
C PHE A 39 -2.52 3.34 -2.10
N ILE A 40 -2.20 2.05 -2.06
CA ILE A 40 -0.90 1.50 -2.40
C ILE A 40 -1.03 0.76 -3.73
N GLY A 41 -0.57 1.39 -4.80
CA GLY A 41 -0.62 0.80 -6.12
C GLY A 41 0.55 -0.16 -6.40
N HIS A 42 0.47 -0.85 -7.54
CA HIS A 42 1.53 -1.72 -8.02
C HIS A 42 2.87 -0.96 -8.21
N LYS A 43 2.82 0.28 -8.68
CA LYS A 43 3.99 1.17 -8.73
C LYS A 43 4.15 1.87 -7.38
N ASN A 44 5.38 1.91 -6.86
CA ASN A 44 5.69 2.44 -5.53
C ASN A 44 5.39 3.94 -5.34
N ALA A 45 5.22 4.70 -6.43
CA ALA A 45 4.95 6.14 -6.42
C ALA A 45 5.97 6.95 -5.59
N ILE A 46 7.24 6.58 -5.66
CA ILE A 46 8.40 7.26 -5.08
C ILE A 46 9.25 7.87 -6.17
N LYS A 47 9.97 8.95 -5.85
CA LYS A 47 10.83 9.68 -6.79
C LYS A 47 12.22 9.06 -6.81
N GLN A 48 12.57 8.40 -7.92
CA GLN A 48 13.81 7.65 -8.07
C GLN A 48 15.08 8.51 -7.97
N TYR A 49 15.00 9.80 -8.31
CA TYR A 49 16.12 10.75 -8.33
C TYR A 49 16.34 11.48 -6.99
N LEU A 50 15.50 11.23 -6.00
CA LEU A 50 15.63 11.76 -4.64
C LEU A 50 16.13 10.67 -3.68
N ASN A 51 16.67 11.07 -2.53
CA ASN A 51 16.98 10.16 -1.45
C ASN A 51 15.70 9.73 -0.68
N VAL A 52 15.85 8.86 0.31
CA VAL A 52 14.73 8.37 1.11
C VAL A 52 14.10 9.51 1.93
N GLU A 53 14.92 10.32 2.58
CA GLU A 53 14.46 11.45 3.42
C GLU A 53 13.60 12.43 2.61
N ASP A 54 14.07 12.87 1.44
CA ASP A 54 13.33 13.76 0.55
C ASP A 54 11.99 13.16 0.11
N ASN A 55 11.95 11.83 -0.15
CA ASN A 55 10.69 11.15 -0.46
C ASN A 55 9.74 11.14 0.73
N LEU A 56 10.25 10.93 1.95
CA LEU A 56 9.43 10.99 3.17
C LEU A 56 8.86 12.39 3.41
N VAL A 57 9.66 13.44 3.13
CA VAL A 57 9.18 14.83 3.18
C VAL A 57 8.06 15.06 2.15
N LEU A 58 8.25 14.62 0.90
CA LEU A 58 7.23 14.75 -0.16
C LEU A 58 5.94 13.99 0.14
N MET A 59 6.01 12.92 0.92
CA MET A 59 4.86 12.13 1.34
C MET A 59 4.22 12.64 2.64
N ASP A 60 4.75 13.74 3.21
CA ASP A 60 4.35 14.30 4.52
C ASP A 60 4.48 13.30 5.68
N LEU A 61 5.49 12.43 5.61
CA LEU A 61 5.74 11.39 6.61
C LEU A 61 6.94 11.68 7.51
N TYR A 62 7.83 12.59 7.11
CA TYR A 62 9.13 12.82 7.77
C TYR A 62 9.00 13.19 9.26
N ASN A 63 7.97 13.95 9.61
CA ASN A 63 7.72 14.37 10.99
C ASN A 63 6.70 13.49 11.72
N HIS A 64 6.30 12.35 11.15
CA HIS A 64 5.35 11.47 11.80
C HIS A 64 5.97 10.80 13.03
N HIS A 65 5.28 10.82 14.18
CA HIS A 65 5.79 10.34 15.46
C HIS A 65 6.21 8.86 15.47
N ASP A 66 5.57 8.03 14.66
CA ASP A 66 5.89 6.60 14.52
C ASP A 66 6.91 6.30 13.40
N LEU A 67 7.42 7.30 12.66
CA LEU A 67 8.30 7.06 11.53
C LEU A 67 9.53 6.23 11.92
N GLN A 68 10.22 6.61 12.99
CA GLN A 68 11.44 5.92 13.44
C GLN A 68 11.19 4.44 13.76
N LYS A 69 10.05 4.13 14.36
CA LYS A 69 9.64 2.75 14.63
C LYS A 69 9.58 1.92 13.35
N TYR A 70 8.93 2.43 12.30
CA TYR A 70 8.78 1.67 11.05
C TYR A 70 10.02 1.67 10.18
N LEU A 71 10.88 2.69 10.27
CA LEU A 71 12.21 2.64 9.68
C LEU A 71 13.02 1.48 10.28
N SER A 72 13.02 1.33 11.61
CA SER A 72 13.71 0.23 12.29
C SER A 72 13.08 -1.14 11.98
N VAL A 73 11.76 -1.25 11.95
CA VAL A 73 11.05 -2.49 11.61
C VAL A 73 11.40 -3.01 10.21
N PHE A 74 11.66 -2.10 9.27
CA PHE A 74 12.01 -2.45 7.88
C PHE A 74 13.50 -2.39 7.57
N ASP A 75 14.36 -2.19 8.56
CA ASP A 75 15.81 -2.03 8.40
C ASP A 75 16.19 -0.88 7.45
N LEU A 76 15.48 0.24 7.54
CA LEU A 76 15.67 1.43 6.70
C LEU A 76 16.39 2.58 7.42
N ASP A 77 16.72 2.45 8.71
CA ASP A 77 17.31 3.51 9.53
C ASP A 77 18.58 4.14 8.93
N LYS A 78 19.39 3.32 8.25
CA LYS A 78 20.66 3.74 7.64
C LYS A 78 20.51 4.13 6.17
N SER A 79 19.30 4.24 5.67
CA SER A 79 19.03 4.45 4.25
C SER A 79 18.55 5.86 3.92
N LEU A 80 18.38 6.73 4.91
CA LEU A 80 17.77 8.05 4.73
C LEU A 80 18.47 8.90 3.66
N ASP A 81 19.80 8.92 3.68
CA ASP A 81 20.62 9.69 2.72
C ASP A 81 20.82 8.97 1.37
N ILE A 82 20.33 7.72 1.23
CA ILE A 82 20.55 6.92 0.04
C ILE A 82 19.54 7.32 -1.02
N ASN A 83 20.03 7.58 -2.25
CA ASN A 83 19.17 7.81 -3.39
C ASN A 83 18.33 6.56 -3.69
N ILE A 84 17.03 6.73 -3.94
CA ILE A 84 16.07 5.64 -4.20
C ILE A 84 16.56 4.73 -5.33
N ALA A 85 17.18 5.27 -6.39
CA ALA A 85 17.70 4.49 -7.51
C ALA A 85 18.78 3.47 -7.11
N ASN A 86 19.44 3.67 -5.97
CA ASN A 86 20.50 2.79 -5.44
C ASN A 86 19.96 1.72 -4.48
N LEU A 87 18.67 1.73 -4.19
CA LEU A 87 18.02 0.76 -3.32
C LEU A 87 17.50 -0.43 -4.11
N SER A 88 17.47 -1.60 -3.48
CA SER A 88 16.82 -2.78 -4.04
C SER A 88 15.31 -2.54 -4.22
N PHE A 89 14.67 -3.31 -5.12
CA PHE A 89 13.22 -3.23 -5.33
C PHE A 89 12.44 -3.44 -4.03
N GLY A 90 12.86 -4.40 -3.18
CA GLY A 90 12.25 -4.66 -1.88
C GLY A 90 12.36 -3.48 -0.93
N GLN A 91 13.52 -2.82 -0.84
CA GLN A 91 13.70 -1.62 -0.03
C GLN A 91 12.81 -0.47 -0.52
N GLN A 92 12.74 -0.26 -1.84
CA GLN A 92 11.84 0.73 -2.44
C GLN A 92 10.36 0.42 -2.10
N LYS A 93 9.97 -0.86 -2.12
CA LYS A 93 8.61 -1.29 -1.74
C LYS A 93 8.33 -1.00 -0.26
N LYS A 94 9.28 -1.30 0.64
CA LYS A 94 9.18 -0.98 2.07
C LYS A 94 8.98 0.51 2.31
N ILE A 95 9.73 1.37 1.62
CA ILE A 95 9.56 2.84 1.70
C ILE A 95 8.16 3.25 1.23
N ALA A 96 7.69 2.71 0.11
CA ALA A 96 6.34 3.00 -0.38
C ALA A 96 5.25 2.58 0.61
N LEU A 97 5.47 1.47 1.33
CA LEU A 97 4.55 0.96 2.36
C LEU A 97 4.52 1.82 3.63
N LEU A 98 5.53 2.66 3.91
CA LEU A 98 5.46 3.57 5.05
C LEU A 98 4.21 4.45 5.01
N ARG A 99 3.72 4.82 3.81
CA ARG A 99 2.44 5.53 3.66
C ARG A 99 1.24 4.77 4.20
N LEU A 100 1.28 3.44 4.14
CA LEU A 100 0.23 2.58 4.70
C LEU A 100 0.34 2.51 6.22
N PHE A 101 1.54 2.28 6.74
CA PHE A 101 1.78 2.10 8.17
C PHE A 101 1.62 3.38 9.00
N LEU A 102 1.81 4.54 8.36
CA LEU A 102 1.72 5.86 8.99
C LEU A 102 0.43 6.61 8.62
N ASN A 103 -0.55 5.90 8.06
CA ASN A 103 -1.78 6.50 7.55
C ASN A 103 -2.96 6.31 8.51
N SER A 104 -3.79 7.33 8.63
CA SER A 104 -5.00 7.31 9.47
C SER A 104 -6.30 6.99 8.71
N SER A 105 -6.23 6.74 7.40
CA SER A 105 -7.42 6.51 6.56
C SER A 105 -8.25 5.31 7.03
N ASP A 106 -9.56 5.42 6.87
CA ASP A 106 -10.53 4.38 7.22
C ASP A 106 -10.61 3.25 6.17
N LEU A 107 -10.18 3.52 4.93
CA LEU A 107 -10.21 2.56 3.84
C LEU A 107 -8.82 2.40 3.23
N LEU A 108 -8.32 1.17 3.25
CA LEU A 108 -7.03 0.78 2.67
C LEU A 108 -7.28 0.03 1.36
N ILE A 109 -6.70 0.51 0.26
CA ILE A 109 -6.80 -0.12 -1.07
C ILE A 109 -5.41 -0.48 -1.53
N LEU A 110 -5.16 -1.79 -1.76
CA LEU A 110 -3.83 -2.34 -1.95
C LEU A 110 -3.77 -3.15 -3.25
N ASP A 111 -2.88 -2.77 -4.15
CA ASP A 111 -2.65 -3.46 -5.41
C ASP A 111 -1.32 -4.21 -5.37
N GLU A 112 -1.39 -5.54 -5.21
CA GLU A 112 -0.25 -6.45 -5.07
C GLU A 112 0.76 -5.98 -3.98
N PRO A 113 0.33 -5.79 -2.74
CA PRO A 113 1.17 -5.15 -1.72
C PRO A 113 2.40 -5.98 -1.31
N CYS A 114 2.35 -7.31 -1.45
CA CYS A 114 3.42 -8.22 -1.05
C CYS A 114 4.51 -8.42 -2.11
N VAL A 115 4.28 -7.98 -3.35
CA VAL A 115 5.25 -8.20 -4.43
C VAL A 115 6.56 -7.49 -4.12
N GLY A 116 7.66 -8.26 -4.14
CA GLY A 116 9.02 -7.78 -3.88
C GLY A 116 9.42 -7.69 -2.40
N LEU A 117 8.54 -8.03 -1.47
CA LEU A 117 8.86 -8.12 -0.06
C LEU A 117 9.47 -9.48 0.29
N ASP A 118 10.43 -9.47 1.21
CA ASP A 118 10.90 -10.68 1.91
C ASP A 118 9.80 -11.23 2.86
N THR A 119 9.94 -12.49 3.29
CA THR A 119 8.96 -13.18 4.14
C THR A 119 8.65 -12.41 5.42
N ASN A 120 9.68 -11.92 6.11
CA ASN A 120 9.51 -11.17 7.35
C ASN A 120 8.67 -9.90 7.12
N SER A 121 8.96 -9.16 6.05
CA SER A 121 8.20 -7.94 5.71
C SER A 121 6.76 -8.24 5.28
N GLN A 122 6.52 -9.40 4.65
CA GLN A 122 5.16 -9.85 4.33
C GLN A 122 4.37 -10.16 5.61
N GLU A 123 4.97 -10.86 6.57
CA GLU A 123 4.36 -11.15 7.87
C GLU A 123 4.00 -9.86 8.63
N ILE A 124 4.94 -8.91 8.69
CA ILE A 124 4.70 -7.58 9.30
C ILE A 124 3.51 -6.88 8.64
N LEU A 125 3.43 -6.92 7.30
CA LEU A 125 2.32 -6.31 6.56
C LEU A 125 0.98 -7.00 6.89
N VAL A 126 0.95 -8.33 6.89
CA VAL A 126 -0.27 -9.11 7.19
C VAL A 126 -0.75 -8.84 8.61
N ASP A 127 0.14 -8.84 9.59
CA ASP A 127 -0.19 -8.55 10.99
C ASP A 127 -0.72 -7.11 11.17
N PHE A 128 -0.12 -6.15 10.46
CA PHE A 128 -0.63 -4.79 10.42
C PHE A 128 -2.06 -4.74 9.86
N LEU A 129 -2.31 -5.39 8.72
CA LEU A 129 -3.63 -5.40 8.08
C LEU A 129 -4.68 -6.08 8.96
N LYS A 130 -4.34 -7.19 9.63
CA LYS A 130 -5.21 -7.85 10.62
C LYS A 130 -5.62 -6.89 11.75
N LYS A 131 -4.65 -6.13 12.26
CA LYS A 131 -4.88 -5.14 13.32
C LYS A 131 -5.79 -4.00 12.84
N GLU A 132 -5.53 -3.47 11.65
CA GLU A 132 -6.35 -2.38 11.09
C GLU A 132 -7.79 -2.85 10.81
N LEU A 133 -7.97 -4.08 10.36
CA LEU A 133 -9.28 -4.71 10.17
C LEU A 133 -10.02 -4.85 11.53
N ALA A 134 -9.32 -5.30 12.57
CA ALA A 134 -9.88 -5.40 13.93
C ALA A 134 -10.24 -4.03 14.51
N ASN A 135 -9.57 -2.96 14.08
CA ASN A 135 -9.89 -1.57 14.43
C ASN A 135 -11.08 -1.00 13.61
N GLY A 136 -11.72 -1.81 12.75
CA GLY A 136 -12.89 -1.43 11.96
C GLY A 136 -12.59 -0.73 10.65
N LYS A 137 -11.34 -0.73 10.16
CA LYS A 137 -11.02 -0.20 8.83
C LYS A 137 -11.47 -1.13 7.72
N GLY A 138 -11.86 -0.57 6.58
CA GLY A 138 -12.11 -1.32 5.36
C GLY A 138 -10.80 -1.65 4.63
N ILE A 139 -10.68 -2.86 4.10
CA ILE A 139 -9.54 -3.28 3.28
C ILE A 139 -10.04 -3.88 1.97
N ILE A 140 -9.57 -3.33 0.84
CA ILE A 140 -9.77 -3.88 -0.50
C ILE A 140 -8.38 -4.16 -1.09
N TYR A 141 -8.13 -5.37 -1.54
CA TYR A 141 -6.81 -5.71 -2.08
C TYR A 141 -6.88 -6.68 -3.26
N SER A 142 -5.87 -6.59 -4.13
CA SER A 142 -5.51 -7.65 -5.07
C SER A 142 -4.23 -8.33 -4.60
N SER A 143 -4.14 -9.64 -4.72
CA SER A 143 -2.91 -10.38 -4.45
C SER A 143 -2.93 -11.76 -5.11
N HIS A 144 -1.78 -12.18 -5.62
CA HIS A 144 -1.53 -13.57 -6.01
C HIS A 144 -0.98 -14.42 -4.85
N ILE A 145 -0.57 -13.77 -3.76
CA ILE A 145 -0.13 -14.41 -2.53
C ILE A 145 -1.32 -14.45 -1.57
N PHE A 146 -1.57 -15.61 -0.97
CA PHE A 146 -2.60 -15.74 0.05
C PHE A 146 -2.23 -14.88 1.27
N LEU A 147 -3.10 -13.94 1.60
CA LEU A 147 -3.00 -13.17 2.84
C LEU A 147 -3.86 -13.87 3.88
N ASP A 148 -3.25 -14.35 4.95
CA ASP A 148 -3.87 -15.15 6.00
C ASP A 148 -4.79 -14.30 6.89
N PHE A 149 -5.88 -13.80 6.32
CA PHE A 149 -7.02 -13.21 7.05
C PHE A 149 -8.33 -13.40 6.28
N ASP A 150 -9.43 -13.52 7.04
CA ASP A 150 -10.76 -13.70 6.45
C ASP A 150 -11.14 -12.50 5.58
N SER A 151 -11.53 -12.79 4.35
CA SER A 151 -12.01 -11.77 3.41
C SER A 151 -13.02 -12.36 2.44
N ASP A 152 -14.06 -11.59 2.14
CA ASP A 152 -14.89 -11.87 0.97
C ASP A 152 -14.06 -11.74 -0.30
N SER A 153 -14.42 -12.46 -1.36
CA SER A 153 -13.73 -12.41 -2.64
C SER A 153 -14.66 -11.98 -3.77
N LEU A 154 -14.10 -11.17 -4.68
CA LEU A 154 -14.74 -10.75 -5.92
C LEU A 154 -13.85 -11.18 -7.09
N GLY A 155 -14.35 -12.11 -7.92
CA GLY A 155 -13.71 -12.51 -9.18
C GLY A 155 -14.04 -11.54 -10.31
N ILE A 156 -13.02 -11.17 -11.11
CA ILE A 156 -13.18 -10.33 -12.32
C ILE A 156 -12.39 -10.89 -13.51
#